data_3d166e308ed34b0bae5efc05b92e0ff7
#
_entry.id   3d166e308ed34b0bae5efc05b92e0ff7
#
_cell.length_a   1.000
_cell.length_b   1.000
_cell.length_c   1.000
_cell.angle_alpha   90.00
_cell.angle_beta   90.00
_cell.angle_gamma   90.00
#
_symmetry.space_group_name_H-M   'P 1'
#
loop_
_entity.id
_entity.type
_entity.pdbx_description
1 polymer ?
#
loop_
_entity_poly.entity_id
_entity_poly.type
_entity_poly.pdbx_seq_one_letter_code
_entity_poly.pdbx_strand_id
1 'polypeptide(L)'
;MKTKIKFDYPSSEKVYLKGKLFPDLRVGMRKVSLTPTVTFEGDVRHEEPNAPVYIYDTSGCYSDPNVEIDLNKGLPRLRQPWIEKRKEGETQMYFAKKGIITEEMEYVAIRENMNCEELGIKTHITPEFVCKEIAEGRAVIPANKKHPESEPMIIGTNFLVKINTNIGNSATTSGIEEEVEKAVWSCKWGGDTLMDLSTGNDIHETREWILRNCPVPVGTVPMYQAFEKVDGKAEDLTWEVFRDTLIEQCEQGVDYFTIHCGIRLKNIHLADTRLTGIVSRGGSIISKWCKVHQKESFLYEHFDDICDICAKYDVAISLGDGLRPGSTYDANDAAQFAELDTMGELVERAWAKNVQAFIEGPGHVPMHKIKENMERQIEKCHGAPFYTLGPLVTDIAPAYDHITSAIGASMIGWYGTAMLCYVTPKEHLALPEKEDVRTGVVTYKIAAHAADLAKGHPGASVRDNALSKARYDFRWKDQFNLSLDPERALEFYKTSNSVDANYCTMCGPNFCAARISHSLKSCEERKGE
;
A
#
# COMPACT_ATOMS: atom_id res chain seq x y z
N MET A 1 -1.53 12.09 -25.62
CA MET A 1 -1.27 11.01 -24.67
C MET A 1 -0.91 9.74 -25.41
N LYS A 2 0.13 8.99 -24.99
CA LYS A 2 0.39 7.63 -25.49
C LYS A 2 -0.80 6.76 -25.13
N THR A 3 -1.53 6.27 -26.11
CA THR A 3 -2.82 5.57 -25.90
C THR A 3 -2.68 4.12 -25.44
N LYS A 4 -1.46 3.57 -25.37
CA LYS A 4 -1.23 2.17 -25.00
C LYS A 4 -0.06 2.06 -24.02
N ILE A 5 -0.34 1.60 -22.81
CA ILE A 5 0.65 1.15 -21.85
C ILE A 5 0.43 -0.34 -21.66
N LYS A 6 1.47 -1.14 -21.87
CA LYS A 6 1.48 -2.56 -21.55
C LYS A 6 2.80 -2.91 -20.89
N PHE A 7 2.74 -3.66 -19.81
CA PHE A 7 3.94 -4.12 -19.15
C PHE A 7 4.30 -5.53 -19.61
N ASP A 8 5.59 -5.71 -19.87
CA ASP A 8 6.15 -7.03 -20.04
C ASP A 8 6.56 -7.59 -18.68
N TYR A 9 6.13 -8.82 -18.40
CA TYR A 9 6.43 -9.57 -17.19
C TYR A 9 7.03 -10.93 -17.54
N PRO A 10 8.26 -10.96 -18.09
CA PRO A 10 8.88 -12.22 -18.54
C PRO A 10 9.14 -13.20 -17.39
N SER A 11 9.10 -12.73 -16.14
CA SER A 11 9.34 -13.53 -14.93
C SER A 11 8.13 -14.33 -14.44
N SER A 12 6.93 -13.99 -14.89
CA SER A 12 5.68 -14.59 -14.37
C SER A 12 4.55 -14.45 -15.38
N GLU A 13 3.50 -15.24 -15.22
CA GLU A 13 2.29 -15.19 -16.03
C GLU A 13 1.08 -14.67 -15.23
N LYS A 14 0.15 -13.98 -15.89
CA LYS A 14 -1.13 -13.58 -15.30
C LYS A 14 -2.02 -14.79 -15.22
N VAL A 15 -2.58 -15.05 -14.04
CA VAL A 15 -3.56 -16.11 -13.79
C VAL A 15 -4.73 -15.56 -13.01
N TYR A 16 -5.88 -16.24 -13.08
CA TYR A 16 -7.08 -15.85 -12.34
C TYR A 16 -7.58 -17.01 -11.49
N LEU A 17 -7.68 -16.77 -10.18
CA LEU A 17 -8.29 -17.68 -9.24
C LEU A 17 -9.80 -17.45 -9.16
N LYS A 18 -10.59 -18.50 -8.96
CA LYS A 18 -12.05 -18.43 -8.89
C LYS A 18 -12.53 -18.31 -7.45
N GLY A 19 -13.63 -17.62 -7.24
CA GLY A 19 -14.35 -17.62 -5.98
C GLY A 19 -15.05 -18.96 -5.69
N LYS A 20 -15.29 -19.23 -4.41
CA LYS A 20 -16.05 -20.40 -3.93
C LYS A 20 -17.47 -20.00 -3.57
N LEU A 21 -17.66 -18.83 -2.92
CA LEU A 21 -18.96 -18.25 -2.63
C LEU A 21 -19.55 -17.55 -3.86
N PHE A 22 -18.70 -16.88 -4.62
CA PHE A 22 -19.04 -16.18 -5.86
C PHE A 22 -18.25 -16.78 -7.04
N PRO A 23 -18.76 -17.82 -7.71
CA PRO A 23 -18.03 -18.58 -8.75
C PRO A 23 -17.59 -17.74 -9.96
N ASP A 24 -18.24 -16.60 -10.19
CA ASP A 24 -17.93 -15.68 -11.29
C ASP A 24 -16.72 -14.76 -10.96
N LEU A 25 -16.24 -14.75 -9.72
CA LEU A 25 -15.04 -14.00 -9.34
C LEU A 25 -13.82 -14.51 -10.11
N ARG A 26 -13.01 -13.56 -10.54
CA ARG A 26 -11.73 -13.78 -11.21
C ARG A 26 -10.67 -12.94 -10.53
N VAL A 27 -10.00 -13.52 -9.55
CA VAL A 27 -8.99 -12.84 -8.74
C VAL A 27 -7.64 -12.92 -9.43
N GLY A 28 -7.12 -11.80 -9.91
CA GLY A 28 -5.85 -11.72 -10.60
C GLY A 28 -4.66 -11.97 -9.69
N MET A 29 -3.76 -12.88 -10.12
CA MET A 29 -2.50 -13.19 -9.47
C MET A 29 -1.39 -13.29 -10.50
N ARG A 30 -0.12 -13.23 -10.06
CA ARG A 30 1.05 -13.54 -10.88
C ARG A 30 1.61 -14.90 -10.48
N LYS A 31 1.78 -15.83 -11.42
CA LYS A 31 2.33 -17.16 -11.19
C LYS A 31 3.76 -17.24 -11.72
N VAL A 32 4.70 -17.58 -10.85
CA VAL A 32 6.09 -17.86 -11.20
C VAL A 32 6.28 -19.35 -11.32
N SER A 33 6.50 -19.84 -12.54
CA SER A 33 6.85 -21.23 -12.79
C SER A 33 8.33 -21.44 -12.51
N LEU A 34 8.67 -22.50 -11.77
CA LEU A 34 10.04 -22.83 -11.37
C LEU A 34 10.60 -23.97 -12.20
N THR A 35 11.91 -23.92 -12.45
CA THR A 35 12.64 -25.01 -13.07
C THR A 35 12.80 -26.18 -12.07
N PRO A 36 12.86 -27.44 -12.56
CA PRO A 36 13.07 -28.59 -11.66
C PRO A 36 14.44 -28.51 -10.96
N THR A 37 14.52 -29.05 -9.78
CA THR A 37 15.80 -29.32 -9.10
C THR A 37 16.42 -30.55 -9.76
N VAL A 38 17.68 -30.41 -10.18
CA VAL A 38 18.43 -31.50 -10.85
C VAL A 38 19.49 -32.02 -9.88
N THR A 39 19.46 -33.32 -9.62
CA THR A 39 20.49 -34.03 -8.83
C THR A 39 21.08 -35.16 -9.67
N PHE A 40 22.26 -35.61 -9.31
CA PHE A 40 22.95 -36.71 -9.97
C PHE A 40 23.31 -37.78 -8.93
N GLU A 41 22.99 -39.02 -9.22
CA GLU A 41 23.43 -40.19 -8.48
C GLU A 41 24.32 -41.02 -9.42
N GLY A 42 25.64 -40.89 -9.26
CA GLY A 42 26.60 -41.32 -10.29
C GLY A 42 26.37 -40.59 -11.61
N ASP A 43 26.12 -41.32 -12.68
CA ASP A 43 25.81 -40.78 -14.01
C ASP A 43 24.30 -40.62 -14.27
N VAL A 44 23.45 -40.97 -13.30
CA VAL A 44 22.00 -40.89 -13.43
C VAL A 44 21.52 -39.51 -13.02
N ARG A 45 20.83 -38.84 -13.94
CA ARG A 45 20.20 -37.56 -13.70
C ARG A 45 18.79 -37.74 -13.16
N HIS A 46 18.52 -37.12 -12.02
CA HIS A 46 17.19 -37.06 -11.41
C HIS A 46 16.66 -35.63 -11.50
N GLU A 47 15.37 -35.50 -11.82
CA GLU A 47 14.68 -34.20 -11.87
C GLU A 47 13.48 -34.24 -10.92
N GLU A 48 13.45 -33.33 -9.96
CA GLU A 48 12.34 -33.12 -9.05
C GLU A 48 11.63 -31.81 -9.43
N PRO A 49 10.32 -31.83 -9.73
CA PRO A 49 9.58 -30.63 -10.07
C PRO A 49 9.44 -29.72 -8.83
N ASN A 50 9.57 -28.42 -9.01
CA ASN A 50 9.28 -27.42 -8.00
C ASN A 50 7.88 -26.83 -8.20
N ALA A 51 7.12 -26.70 -7.11
CA ALA A 51 5.80 -26.07 -7.15
C ALA A 51 5.92 -24.60 -7.59
N PRO A 52 4.97 -24.08 -8.38
CA PRO A 52 4.95 -22.66 -8.74
C PRO A 52 4.69 -21.80 -7.52
N VAL A 53 5.09 -20.53 -7.60
CA VAL A 53 4.84 -19.53 -6.56
C VAL A 53 3.86 -18.48 -7.08
N TYR A 54 2.77 -18.27 -6.37
CA TYR A 54 1.81 -17.22 -6.66
C TYR A 54 2.20 -15.94 -5.93
N ILE A 55 2.14 -14.83 -6.64
CA ILE A 55 2.50 -13.49 -6.14
C ILE A 55 1.26 -12.61 -6.17
N TYR A 56 1.05 -11.84 -5.10
CA TYR A 56 0.05 -10.79 -5.03
C TYR A 56 0.26 -9.79 -6.18
N ASP A 57 -0.79 -9.54 -6.95
CA ASP A 57 -0.72 -8.75 -8.17
C ASP A 57 -1.48 -7.43 -8.04
N THR A 58 -0.80 -6.33 -8.25
CA THR A 58 -1.35 -4.97 -8.25
C THR A 58 -1.45 -4.38 -9.65
N SER A 59 -0.95 -5.08 -10.67
CA SER A 59 -0.89 -4.57 -12.04
C SER A 59 -2.24 -4.56 -12.77
N GLY A 60 -3.27 -5.17 -12.17
CA GLY A 60 -4.57 -5.28 -12.81
C GLY A 60 -4.50 -5.92 -14.20
N CYS A 61 -5.24 -5.38 -15.14
CA CYS A 61 -5.25 -5.86 -16.52
C CYS A 61 -4.02 -5.44 -17.36
N TYR A 62 -3.14 -4.56 -16.85
CA TYR A 62 -1.94 -4.13 -17.59
C TYR A 62 -0.97 -5.28 -17.88
N SER A 63 -1.00 -6.33 -17.07
CA SER A 63 -0.17 -7.53 -17.27
C SER A 63 -0.91 -8.69 -17.93
N ASP A 64 -2.18 -8.54 -18.30
CA ASP A 64 -2.95 -9.57 -18.99
C ASP A 64 -2.69 -9.49 -20.52
N PRO A 65 -2.10 -10.52 -21.15
CA PRO A 65 -1.84 -10.50 -22.59
C PRO A 65 -3.11 -10.50 -23.44
N ASN A 66 -4.26 -10.88 -22.88
CA ASN A 66 -5.53 -11.00 -23.59
C ASN A 66 -6.38 -9.72 -23.50
N VAL A 67 -5.97 -8.72 -22.73
CA VAL A 67 -6.69 -7.46 -22.58
C VAL A 67 -5.98 -6.36 -23.36
N GLU A 68 -6.72 -5.70 -24.26
CA GLU A 68 -6.26 -4.49 -24.92
C GLU A 68 -6.68 -3.27 -24.11
N ILE A 69 -5.71 -2.44 -23.72
CA ILE A 69 -5.91 -1.24 -22.91
C ILE A 69 -5.86 -0.02 -23.82
N ASP A 70 -6.90 0.79 -23.76
CA ASP A 70 -6.97 2.12 -24.34
C ASP A 70 -7.22 3.13 -23.22
N LEU A 71 -6.22 3.91 -22.86
CA LEU A 71 -6.30 4.87 -21.75
C LEU A 71 -7.42 5.89 -21.91
N ASN A 72 -7.87 6.18 -23.14
CA ASN A 72 -8.99 7.10 -23.38
C ASN A 72 -10.34 6.49 -23.01
N LYS A 73 -10.43 5.16 -22.96
CA LYS A 73 -11.66 4.43 -22.58
C LYS A 73 -11.67 4.01 -21.11
N GLY A 74 -10.51 4.09 -20.46
CA GLY A 74 -10.29 3.55 -19.11
C GLY A 74 -10.21 2.03 -19.07
N LEU A 75 -10.02 1.50 -17.86
CA LEU A 75 -9.91 0.07 -17.60
C LEU A 75 -11.28 -0.64 -17.62
N PRO A 76 -11.30 -1.97 -17.78
CA PRO A 76 -12.52 -2.77 -17.60
C PRO A 76 -13.14 -2.56 -16.22
N ARG A 77 -14.45 -2.39 -16.16
CA ARG A 77 -15.22 -2.12 -14.95
C ARG A 77 -15.53 -3.40 -14.17
N LEU A 78 -14.51 -3.96 -13.53
CA LEU A 78 -14.57 -5.25 -12.83
C LEU A 78 -15.73 -5.32 -11.82
N ARG A 79 -15.90 -4.28 -10.99
CA ARG A 79 -16.88 -4.27 -9.89
C ARG A 79 -18.28 -3.79 -10.29
N GLN A 80 -18.49 -3.34 -11.53
CA GLN A 80 -19.79 -2.81 -11.98
C GLN A 80 -20.97 -3.75 -11.68
N PRO A 81 -20.90 -5.08 -11.99
CA PRO A 81 -22.00 -5.99 -11.71
C PRO A 81 -22.32 -6.19 -10.21
N TRP A 82 -21.33 -5.97 -9.34
CA TRP A 82 -21.49 -6.08 -7.89
C TRP A 82 -22.14 -4.81 -7.32
N ILE A 83 -21.69 -3.66 -7.81
CA ILE A 83 -22.16 -2.32 -7.38
C ILE A 83 -23.62 -2.10 -7.75
N GLU A 84 -24.06 -2.52 -8.93
CA GLU A 84 -25.45 -2.34 -9.42
C GLU A 84 -26.50 -3.01 -8.55
N LYS A 85 -26.12 -3.99 -7.74
CA LYS A 85 -27.00 -4.68 -6.80
C LYS A 85 -27.20 -3.91 -5.47
N ARG A 86 -26.42 -2.85 -5.22
CA ARG A 86 -26.33 -2.14 -3.93
C ARG A 86 -27.07 -0.82 -3.96
N LYS A 87 -27.73 -0.51 -2.84
CA LYS A 87 -28.41 0.77 -2.64
C LYS A 87 -27.45 1.84 -2.12
N GLU A 88 -27.92 3.08 -2.14
CA GLU A 88 -27.23 4.18 -1.46
C GLU A 88 -27.09 3.88 0.04
N GLY A 89 -25.92 4.19 0.62
CA GLY A 89 -25.63 3.93 2.03
C GLY A 89 -25.31 2.47 2.41
N GLU A 90 -25.44 1.52 1.48
CA GLU A 90 -24.98 0.14 1.67
C GLU A 90 -23.48 0.05 1.42
N THR A 91 -22.67 0.25 2.48
CA THR A 91 -21.22 0.21 2.48
C THR A 91 -20.69 -1.20 2.79
N GLN A 92 -19.39 -1.45 2.63
CA GLN A 92 -18.76 -2.71 3.06
C GLN A 92 -19.00 -2.95 4.56
N MET A 93 -18.89 -1.91 5.41
CA MET A 93 -19.16 -2.02 6.85
C MET A 93 -20.63 -2.29 7.17
N TYR A 94 -21.56 -1.71 6.39
CA TYR A 94 -22.99 -2.01 6.54
C TYR A 94 -23.28 -3.50 6.31
N PHE A 95 -22.73 -4.09 5.24
CA PHE A 95 -22.88 -5.51 4.97
C PHE A 95 -22.20 -6.37 6.04
N ALA A 96 -20.97 -6.01 6.40
CA ALA A 96 -20.20 -6.73 7.40
C ALA A 96 -20.89 -6.79 8.75
N LYS A 97 -21.46 -5.68 9.24
CA LYS A 97 -22.24 -5.65 10.49
C LYS A 97 -23.51 -6.51 10.46
N LYS A 98 -24.00 -6.82 9.27
CA LYS A 98 -25.13 -7.75 9.07
C LYS A 98 -24.68 -9.20 8.87
N GLY A 99 -23.38 -9.47 8.87
CA GLY A 99 -22.82 -10.78 8.57
C GLY A 99 -22.99 -11.20 7.11
N ILE A 100 -23.18 -10.23 6.21
CA ILE A 100 -23.32 -10.47 4.76
C ILE A 100 -21.96 -10.32 4.11
N ILE A 101 -21.48 -11.40 3.51
CA ILE A 101 -20.23 -11.43 2.76
C ILE A 101 -20.47 -10.84 1.36
N THR A 102 -19.61 -9.90 0.94
CA THR A 102 -19.65 -9.29 -0.39
C THR A 102 -18.63 -9.95 -1.32
N GLU A 103 -18.77 -9.69 -2.62
CA GLU A 103 -17.80 -10.13 -3.64
C GLU A 103 -16.40 -9.60 -3.34
N GLU A 104 -16.28 -8.35 -2.85
CA GLU A 104 -14.99 -7.77 -2.46
C GLU A 104 -14.35 -8.50 -1.27
N MET A 105 -15.14 -8.97 -0.29
CA MET A 105 -14.62 -9.70 0.87
C MET A 105 -14.04 -11.05 0.47
N GLU A 106 -14.69 -11.81 -0.43
CA GLU A 106 -14.11 -13.05 -0.95
C GLU A 106 -12.89 -12.78 -1.84
N TYR A 107 -12.97 -11.73 -2.68
CA TYR A 107 -11.86 -11.33 -3.54
C TYR A 107 -10.56 -11.09 -2.74
N VAL A 108 -10.64 -10.29 -1.67
CA VAL A 108 -9.46 -10.00 -0.84
C VAL A 108 -9.00 -11.23 -0.06
N ALA A 109 -9.89 -12.09 0.44
CA ALA A 109 -9.52 -13.32 1.12
C ALA A 109 -8.70 -14.25 0.21
N ILE A 110 -9.07 -14.37 -1.06
CA ILE A 110 -8.33 -15.16 -2.04
C ILE A 110 -6.94 -14.54 -2.30
N ARG A 111 -6.85 -13.23 -2.48
CA ARG A 111 -5.56 -12.54 -2.72
C ARG A 111 -4.61 -12.66 -1.53
N GLU A 112 -5.10 -12.52 -0.31
CA GLU A 112 -4.31 -12.61 0.91
C GLU A 112 -3.74 -14.02 1.15
N ASN A 113 -4.45 -15.05 0.69
CA ASN A 113 -4.04 -16.45 0.86
C ASN A 113 -2.99 -16.95 -0.15
N MET A 114 -2.79 -16.24 -1.26
CA MET A 114 -1.76 -16.55 -2.28
C MET A 114 -1.52 -18.06 -2.50
N ASN A 115 -0.48 -18.62 -1.88
CA ASN A 115 -0.01 -20.00 -2.06
C ASN A 115 -0.65 -21.01 -1.10
N CYS A 116 -1.49 -20.56 -0.17
CA CYS A 116 -1.90 -21.41 0.96
C CYS A 116 -2.71 -22.64 0.52
N GLU A 117 -3.65 -22.47 -0.41
CA GLU A 117 -4.49 -23.59 -0.86
C GLU A 117 -3.68 -24.66 -1.61
N GLU A 118 -2.82 -24.26 -2.55
CA GLU A 118 -2.03 -25.22 -3.34
C GLU A 118 -0.99 -25.98 -2.54
N LEU A 119 -0.42 -25.33 -1.53
CA LEU A 119 0.62 -25.91 -0.69
C LEU A 119 0.07 -26.55 0.62
N GLY A 120 -1.25 -26.54 0.80
CA GLY A 120 -1.89 -27.08 2.02
C GLY A 120 -1.51 -26.31 3.29
N ILE A 121 -1.17 -25.03 3.17
CA ILE A 121 -0.83 -24.19 4.32
C ILE A 121 -2.13 -23.75 5.00
N LYS A 122 -2.21 -24.03 6.31
CA LYS A 122 -3.36 -23.61 7.10
C LYS A 122 -3.43 -22.09 7.20
N THR A 123 -4.58 -21.52 6.85
CA THR A 123 -4.86 -20.10 6.97
C THR A 123 -6.13 -19.84 7.78
N HIS A 124 -6.19 -18.68 8.43
CA HIS A 124 -7.38 -18.17 9.11
C HIS A 124 -8.11 -17.12 8.27
N ILE A 125 -7.52 -16.69 7.15
CA ILE A 125 -8.08 -15.61 6.31
C ILE A 125 -9.15 -16.22 5.40
N THR A 126 -10.39 -16.20 5.88
CA THR A 126 -11.59 -16.61 5.13
C THR A 126 -12.46 -15.40 4.83
N PRO A 127 -13.42 -15.48 3.89
CA PRO A 127 -14.37 -14.39 3.66
C PRO A 127 -15.14 -13.99 4.93
N GLU A 128 -15.46 -14.95 5.81
CA GLU A 128 -16.10 -14.71 7.10
C GLU A 128 -15.19 -13.96 8.06
N PHE A 129 -13.88 -14.28 8.06
CA PHE A 129 -12.90 -13.56 8.84
C PHE A 129 -12.76 -12.12 8.35
N VAL A 130 -12.68 -11.90 7.04
CA VAL A 130 -12.67 -10.55 6.44
C VAL A 130 -13.91 -9.76 6.85
N CYS A 131 -15.10 -10.36 6.73
CA CYS A 131 -16.38 -9.77 7.13
C CYS A 131 -16.36 -9.35 8.62
N LYS A 132 -15.88 -10.23 9.50
CA LYS A 132 -15.76 -9.95 10.94
C LYS A 132 -14.79 -8.78 11.21
N GLU A 133 -13.62 -8.77 10.61
CA GLU A 133 -12.62 -7.70 10.81
C GLU A 133 -13.15 -6.34 10.37
N ILE A 134 -13.91 -6.28 9.27
CA ILE A 134 -14.57 -5.03 8.81
C ILE A 134 -15.71 -4.64 9.78
N ALA A 135 -16.52 -5.58 10.22
CA ALA A 135 -17.64 -5.30 11.14
C ALA A 135 -17.17 -4.71 12.47
N GLU A 136 -16.00 -5.13 12.94
CA GLU A 136 -15.35 -4.68 14.18
C GLU A 136 -14.43 -3.46 13.97
N GLY A 137 -14.36 -2.90 12.76
CA GLY A 137 -13.56 -1.72 12.43
C GLY A 137 -12.05 -1.95 12.35
N ARG A 138 -11.57 -3.23 12.38
CA ARG A 138 -10.14 -3.58 12.34
C ARG A 138 -9.59 -3.77 10.93
N ALA A 139 -10.45 -3.69 9.91
CA ALA A 139 -10.04 -3.73 8.52
C ALA A 139 -10.92 -2.83 7.65
N VAL A 140 -10.36 -2.38 6.53
CA VAL A 140 -11.00 -1.47 5.57
C VAL A 140 -10.77 -2.01 4.16
N ILE A 141 -11.84 -2.09 3.36
CA ILE A 141 -11.77 -2.28 1.90
C ILE A 141 -12.18 -0.95 1.27
N PRO A 142 -11.23 -0.08 0.84
CA PRO A 142 -11.59 1.14 0.14
C PRO A 142 -12.11 0.79 -1.25
N ALA A 143 -13.36 1.13 -1.54
CA ALA A 143 -14.03 0.63 -2.74
C ALA A 143 -15.22 1.51 -3.14
N ASN A 144 -14.96 2.77 -3.56
CA ASN A 144 -16.01 3.68 -4.01
C ASN A 144 -16.86 3.04 -5.13
N LYS A 145 -18.17 3.18 -5.04
CA LYS A 145 -19.12 2.71 -6.06
C LYS A 145 -18.93 3.38 -7.42
N LYS A 146 -18.28 4.53 -7.48
CA LYS A 146 -17.96 5.27 -8.71
C LYS A 146 -16.59 4.93 -9.31
N HIS A 147 -15.85 3.99 -8.69
CA HIS A 147 -14.57 3.46 -9.20
C HIS A 147 -14.66 1.95 -9.46
N PRO A 148 -15.51 1.52 -10.40
CA PRO A 148 -15.72 0.10 -10.67
C PRO A 148 -14.52 -0.59 -11.34
N GLU A 149 -13.54 0.16 -11.82
CA GLU A 149 -12.31 -0.31 -12.45
C GLU A 149 -11.32 -0.90 -11.44
N SER A 150 -11.38 -0.47 -10.16
CA SER A 150 -10.43 -0.90 -9.14
C SER A 150 -10.65 -2.35 -8.70
N GLU A 151 -9.54 -3.07 -8.51
CA GLU A 151 -9.52 -4.40 -7.88
C GLU A 151 -9.53 -4.25 -6.35
N PRO A 152 -10.37 -5.02 -5.62
CA PRO A 152 -10.44 -4.93 -4.17
C PRO A 152 -9.12 -5.25 -3.48
N MET A 153 -8.78 -4.46 -2.44
CA MET A 153 -7.70 -4.72 -1.50
C MET A 153 -8.16 -4.43 -0.08
N ILE A 154 -7.48 -4.96 0.91
CA ILE A 154 -7.82 -4.77 2.33
C ILE A 154 -6.65 -4.17 3.10
N ILE A 155 -6.97 -3.23 3.99
CA ILE A 155 -6.04 -2.58 4.93
C ILE A 155 -6.43 -3.06 6.34
N GLY A 156 -5.56 -3.80 7.00
CA GLY A 156 -5.82 -4.32 8.35
C GLY A 156 -4.62 -5.03 8.92
N THR A 157 -4.46 -4.98 10.25
CA THR A 157 -3.30 -5.56 10.97
C THR A 157 -3.13 -7.06 10.72
N ASN A 158 -4.25 -7.78 10.54
CA ASN A 158 -4.26 -9.24 10.36
C ASN A 158 -4.08 -9.69 8.90
N PHE A 159 -3.77 -8.76 8.00
CA PHE A 159 -3.54 -8.99 6.58
C PHE A 159 -2.11 -8.60 6.20
N LEU A 160 -1.72 -8.84 4.95
CA LEU A 160 -0.45 -8.35 4.42
C LEU A 160 -0.35 -6.84 4.60
N VAL A 161 0.82 -6.34 4.99
CA VAL A 161 1.08 -4.91 5.07
C VAL A 161 1.02 -4.31 3.67
N LYS A 162 0.18 -3.30 3.48
CA LYS A 162 -0.04 -2.62 2.20
C LYS A 162 0.88 -1.43 2.03
N ILE A 163 1.08 -1.04 0.78
CA ILE A 163 1.89 0.12 0.42
C ILE A 163 1.03 1.12 -0.34
N ASN A 164 1.02 2.35 0.17
CA ASN A 164 0.50 3.49 -0.56
C ASN A 164 1.64 4.22 -1.28
N THR A 165 1.38 4.62 -2.52
CA THR A 165 2.28 5.44 -3.31
C THR A 165 1.68 6.83 -3.51
N ASN A 166 2.44 7.87 -3.17
CA ASN A 166 2.05 9.25 -3.40
C ASN A 166 2.54 9.70 -4.77
N ILE A 167 1.64 10.22 -5.58
CA ILE A 167 1.92 10.94 -6.82
C ILE A 167 1.19 12.27 -6.82
N GLY A 168 1.38 13.07 -7.83
CA GLY A 168 0.66 14.32 -8.01
C GLY A 168 1.54 15.38 -8.64
N ASN A 169 0.93 16.23 -9.47
CA ASN A 169 1.60 17.37 -10.06
C ASN A 169 1.70 18.53 -9.05
N SER A 170 2.56 19.47 -9.39
CA SER A 170 2.62 20.78 -8.73
C SER A 170 2.41 21.88 -9.77
N ALA A 171 2.23 23.12 -9.31
CA ALA A 171 2.03 24.28 -10.20
C ALA A 171 3.18 24.50 -11.19
N THR A 172 4.35 23.92 -10.94
CA THR A 172 5.58 24.13 -11.71
C THR A 172 6.09 22.87 -12.42
N THR A 173 5.56 21.69 -12.11
CA THR A 173 6.18 20.42 -12.53
C THR A 173 5.13 19.34 -12.73
N SER A 174 5.33 18.52 -13.79
CA SER A 174 4.53 17.37 -14.18
C SER A 174 3.17 17.72 -14.82
N GLY A 175 2.76 16.92 -15.78
CA GLY A 175 1.47 17.01 -16.48
C GLY A 175 0.64 15.75 -16.29
N ILE A 176 -0.61 15.79 -16.78
CA ILE A 176 -1.57 14.67 -16.65
C ILE A 176 -0.98 13.36 -17.16
N GLU A 177 -0.34 13.36 -18.33
CA GLU A 177 0.24 12.14 -18.94
C GLU A 177 1.32 11.51 -18.06
N GLU A 178 2.18 12.34 -17.46
CA GLU A 178 3.25 11.90 -16.58
C GLU A 178 2.68 11.31 -15.28
N GLU A 179 1.64 11.92 -14.69
CA GLU A 179 1.00 11.42 -13.47
C GLU A 179 0.28 10.08 -13.71
N VAL A 180 -0.41 9.93 -14.84
CA VAL A 180 -1.01 8.64 -15.23
C VAL A 180 0.07 7.58 -15.44
N GLU A 181 1.20 7.92 -16.09
CA GLU A 181 2.31 6.98 -16.25
C GLU A 181 2.90 6.57 -14.90
N LYS A 182 3.11 7.50 -13.96
CA LYS A 182 3.59 7.20 -12.60
C LYS A 182 2.61 6.32 -11.84
N ALA A 183 1.29 6.58 -11.96
CA ALA A 183 0.26 5.75 -11.33
C ALA A 183 0.34 4.29 -11.80
N VAL A 184 0.32 4.09 -13.11
CA VAL A 184 0.38 2.74 -13.71
C VAL A 184 1.73 2.05 -13.41
N TRP A 185 2.82 2.82 -13.41
CA TRP A 185 4.16 2.34 -13.05
C TRP A 185 4.26 1.88 -11.60
N SER A 186 3.64 2.60 -10.67
CA SER A 186 3.51 2.18 -9.28
C SER A 186 2.84 0.81 -9.16
N CYS A 187 1.73 0.60 -9.87
CA CYS A 187 1.01 -0.68 -9.90
C CYS A 187 1.89 -1.82 -10.45
N LYS A 188 2.76 -1.56 -11.43
CA LYS A 188 3.73 -2.55 -11.93
C LYS A 188 4.63 -3.08 -10.83
N TRP A 189 5.10 -2.22 -9.94
CA TRP A 189 6.10 -2.55 -8.93
C TRP A 189 5.51 -3.00 -7.59
N GLY A 190 4.19 -2.98 -7.45
CA GLY A 190 3.52 -3.53 -6.28
C GLY A 190 2.90 -2.49 -5.35
N GLY A 191 2.68 -1.24 -5.80
CA GLY A 191 1.86 -0.29 -5.07
C GLY A 191 0.44 -0.81 -4.91
N ASP A 192 0.00 -0.98 -3.66
CA ASP A 192 -1.31 -1.57 -3.34
C ASP A 192 -2.43 -0.56 -3.42
N THR A 193 -2.11 0.71 -3.24
CA THR A 193 -2.99 1.86 -3.38
C THR A 193 -2.18 3.08 -3.79
N LEU A 194 -2.86 4.11 -4.25
CA LEU A 194 -2.26 5.34 -4.74
C LEU A 194 -2.95 6.54 -4.11
N MET A 195 -2.19 7.57 -3.73
CA MET A 195 -2.76 8.87 -3.40
C MET A 195 -2.37 9.91 -4.46
N ASP A 196 -3.38 10.55 -5.03
CA ASP A 196 -3.20 11.75 -5.85
C ASP A 196 -3.15 12.99 -4.97
N LEU A 197 -1.95 13.54 -4.81
CA LEU A 197 -1.66 14.74 -4.03
C LEU A 197 -1.47 15.98 -4.90
N SER A 198 -2.05 16.00 -6.09
CA SER A 198 -1.95 17.13 -7.03
C SER A 198 -2.37 18.45 -6.41
N THR A 199 -1.55 19.48 -6.63
CA THR A 199 -1.75 20.86 -6.18
C THR A 199 -1.58 21.87 -7.32
N GLY A 200 -1.32 21.40 -8.55
CA GLY A 200 -1.18 22.22 -9.75
C GLY A 200 -2.51 22.56 -10.39
N ASN A 201 -2.45 23.08 -11.62
CA ASN A 201 -3.62 23.28 -12.43
C ASN A 201 -4.27 21.94 -12.83
N ASP A 202 -5.56 21.96 -13.18
CA ASP A 202 -6.28 20.80 -13.70
C ASP A 202 -6.36 19.58 -12.74
N ILE A 203 -6.43 19.84 -11.42
CA ILE A 203 -6.54 18.79 -10.39
C ILE A 203 -7.69 17.83 -10.70
N HIS A 204 -8.85 18.37 -11.08
CA HIS A 204 -10.03 17.56 -11.40
C HIS A 204 -9.79 16.63 -12.59
N GLU A 205 -9.23 17.14 -13.67
CA GLU A 205 -8.97 16.38 -14.89
C GLU A 205 -7.85 15.35 -14.67
N THR A 206 -6.77 15.71 -13.99
CA THR A 206 -5.67 14.81 -13.63
C THR A 206 -6.21 13.61 -12.85
N ARG A 207 -7.02 13.85 -11.83
CA ARG A 207 -7.63 12.81 -11.01
C ARG A 207 -8.57 11.90 -11.80
N GLU A 208 -9.39 12.46 -12.69
CA GLU A 208 -10.27 11.66 -13.55
C GLU A 208 -9.47 10.68 -14.42
N TRP A 209 -8.39 11.15 -15.05
CA TRP A 209 -7.51 10.29 -15.82
C TRP A 209 -6.83 9.19 -14.98
N ILE A 210 -6.39 9.52 -13.77
CA ILE A 210 -5.81 8.55 -12.84
C ILE A 210 -6.85 7.50 -12.48
N LEU A 211 -8.03 7.90 -12.00
CA LEU A 211 -9.09 6.99 -11.55
C LEU A 211 -9.53 6.01 -12.64
N ARG A 212 -9.78 6.50 -13.87
CA ARG A 212 -10.22 5.64 -14.97
C ARG A 212 -9.14 4.63 -15.42
N ASN A 213 -7.88 4.88 -15.10
CA ASN A 213 -6.74 4.08 -15.55
C ASN A 213 -5.97 3.39 -14.41
N CYS A 214 -6.45 3.46 -13.18
CA CYS A 214 -5.81 2.87 -12.02
C CYS A 214 -6.54 1.58 -11.57
N PRO A 215 -5.86 0.42 -11.53
CA PRO A 215 -6.48 -0.83 -11.10
C PRO A 215 -6.50 -1.00 -9.58
N VAL A 216 -5.90 -0.08 -8.82
CA VAL A 216 -5.86 -0.10 -7.35
C VAL A 216 -6.67 1.06 -6.77
N PRO A 217 -7.11 0.99 -5.50
CA PRO A 217 -7.81 2.10 -4.87
C PRO A 217 -7.01 3.39 -4.89
N VAL A 218 -7.71 4.51 -5.09
CA VAL A 218 -7.11 5.86 -5.16
C VAL A 218 -7.63 6.72 -4.01
N GLY A 219 -6.69 7.28 -3.26
CA GLY A 219 -6.97 8.26 -2.21
C GLY A 219 -6.61 9.68 -2.60
N THR A 220 -7.15 10.65 -1.88
CA THR A 220 -6.82 12.09 -2.04
C THR A 220 -6.85 12.82 -0.70
N VAL A 221 -6.39 14.07 -0.72
CA VAL A 221 -6.57 15.05 0.35
C VAL A 221 -7.49 16.16 -0.17
N PRO A 222 -8.82 16.11 0.06
CA PRO A 222 -9.77 17.06 -0.51
C PRO A 222 -9.46 18.52 -0.16
N MET A 223 -8.80 18.74 0.98
CA MET A 223 -8.34 20.05 1.42
C MET A 223 -7.46 20.77 0.39
N TYR A 224 -6.68 20.05 -0.41
CA TYR A 224 -5.79 20.68 -1.40
C TYR A 224 -6.57 21.33 -2.53
N GLN A 225 -7.59 20.66 -3.06
CA GLN A 225 -8.46 21.24 -4.08
C GLN A 225 -9.39 22.32 -3.50
N ALA A 226 -9.89 22.14 -2.26
CA ALA A 226 -10.67 23.18 -1.60
C ALA A 226 -9.83 24.45 -1.36
N PHE A 227 -8.55 24.29 -1.00
CA PHE A 227 -7.61 25.39 -0.79
C PHE A 227 -7.27 26.11 -2.11
N GLU A 228 -7.15 25.37 -3.20
CA GLU A 228 -6.97 25.95 -4.54
C GLU A 228 -8.20 26.76 -4.97
N LYS A 229 -9.43 26.27 -4.72
CA LYS A 229 -10.70 26.99 -5.02
C LYS A 229 -10.85 28.33 -4.30
N VAL A 230 -10.07 28.60 -3.27
CA VAL A 230 -10.02 29.88 -2.53
C VAL A 230 -8.69 30.62 -2.73
N ASP A 231 -8.05 30.43 -3.88
CA ASP A 231 -6.80 31.09 -4.29
C ASP A 231 -5.67 30.96 -3.25
N GLY A 232 -5.61 29.82 -2.54
CA GLY A 232 -4.57 29.54 -1.54
C GLY A 232 -4.69 30.34 -0.24
N LYS A 233 -5.86 30.89 0.07
CA LYS A 233 -6.11 31.64 1.30
C LYS A 233 -6.84 30.77 2.32
N ALA A 234 -6.12 30.30 3.32
CA ALA A 234 -6.70 29.43 4.35
C ALA A 234 -7.89 30.07 5.06
N GLU A 235 -7.82 31.38 5.31
CA GLU A 235 -8.87 32.17 5.94
C GLU A 235 -10.19 32.23 5.17
N ASP A 236 -10.16 32.05 3.87
CA ASP A 236 -11.35 32.09 3.00
C ASP A 236 -12.02 30.72 2.84
N LEU A 237 -11.43 29.65 3.42
CA LEU A 237 -12.05 28.34 3.43
C LEU A 237 -13.35 28.35 4.25
N THR A 238 -14.37 27.68 3.72
CA THR A 238 -15.64 27.45 4.42
C THR A 238 -16.02 25.97 4.37
N TRP A 239 -16.93 25.57 5.24
CA TRP A 239 -17.52 24.24 5.21
C TRP A 239 -18.16 23.94 3.83
N GLU A 240 -18.86 24.89 3.24
CA GLU A 240 -19.54 24.71 1.96
C GLU A 240 -18.55 24.39 0.84
N VAL A 241 -17.43 25.14 0.73
CA VAL A 241 -16.38 24.90 -0.27
C VAL A 241 -15.77 23.51 -0.07
N PHE A 242 -15.49 23.13 1.17
CA PHE A 242 -14.94 21.81 1.48
C PHE A 242 -15.95 20.69 1.17
N ARG A 243 -17.20 20.83 1.61
CA ARG A 243 -18.30 19.88 1.37
C ARG A 243 -18.50 19.63 -0.12
N ASP A 244 -18.61 20.70 -0.91
CA ASP A 244 -18.87 20.59 -2.35
C ASP A 244 -17.67 19.95 -3.07
N THR A 245 -16.44 20.20 -2.62
CA THR A 245 -15.23 19.53 -3.10
C THR A 245 -15.23 18.04 -2.73
N LEU A 246 -15.65 17.70 -1.52
CA LEU A 246 -15.76 16.31 -1.07
C LEU A 246 -16.75 15.52 -1.93
N ILE A 247 -17.94 16.09 -2.17
CA ILE A 247 -18.97 15.48 -3.02
C ILE A 247 -18.45 15.30 -4.46
N GLU A 248 -17.80 16.31 -5.03
CA GLU A 248 -17.18 16.24 -6.36
C GLU A 248 -16.22 15.05 -6.47
N GLN A 249 -15.36 14.87 -5.49
CA GLN A 249 -14.38 13.77 -5.48
C GLN A 249 -15.03 12.40 -5.25
N CYS A 250 -16.09 12.33 -4.45
CA CYS A 250 -16.90 11.12 -4.32
C CYS A 250 -17.51 10.68 -5.66
N GLU A 251 -18.09 11.64 -6.41
CA GLU A 251 -18.71 11.38 -7.72
C GLU A 251 -17.69 10.97 -8.79
N GLN A 252 -16.45 11.46 -8.70
CA GLN A 252 -15.39 11.01 -9.58
C GLN A 252 -14.92 9.57 -9.28
N GLY A 253 -15.05 9.10 -8.04
CA GLY A 253 -14.71 7.74 -7.68
C GLY A 253 -13.51 7.59 -6.74
N VAL A 254 -13.10 8.63 -6.02
CA VAL A 254 -12.04 8.52 -5.00
C VAL A 254 -12.46 7.51 -3.93
N ASP A 255 -11.59 6.55 -3.62
CA ASP A 255 -11.91 5.42 -2.75
C ASP A 255 -11.73 5.72 -1.26
N TYR A 256 -10.85 6.65 -0.92
CA TYR A 256 -10.66 7.12 0.46
C TYR A 256 -10.12 8.55 0.52
N PHE A 257 -10.43 9.24 1.61
CA PHE A 257 -10.00 10.62 1.83
C PHE A 257 -9.15 10.74 3.06
N THR A 258 -8.01 11.40 2.95
CA THR A 258 -7.30 11.91 4.12
C THR A 258 -7.90 13.24 4.55
N ILE A 259 -8.46 13.28 5.76
CA ILE A 259 -9.11 14.45 6.33
C ILE A 259 -8.59 14.72 7.74
N HIS A 260 -8.04 15.91 7.97
CA HIS A 260 -7.39 16.30 9.22
C HIS A 260 -8.41 16.75 10.29
N CYS A 261 -9.42 15.92 10.55
CA CYS A 261 -10.50 16.19 11.51
C CYS A 261 -10.02 16.17 12.97
N GLY A 262 -8.87 15.54 13.27
CA GLY A 262 -8.32 15.42 14.61
C GLY A 262 -7.73 16.71 15.16
N ILE A 263 -7.48 17.71 14.29
CA ILE A 263 -6.95 19.00 14.72
C ILE A 263 -8.04 19.80 15.45
N ARG A 264 -7.74 20.19 16.70
CA ARG A 264 -8.62 20.99 17.56
C ARG A 264 -7.94 22.31 17.89
N LEU A 265 -8.70 23.41 17.89
CA LEU A 265 -8.16 24.73 18.28
C LEU A 265 -7.38 24.69 19.60
N LYS A 266 -7.91 23.97 20.59
CA LYS A 266 -7.29 23.81 21.92
C LYS A 266 -5.94 23.11 21.92
N ASN A 267 -5.60 22.33 20.88
CA ASN A 267 -4.40 21.49 20.82
C ASN A 267 -3.28 22.09 19.95
N ILE A 268 -3.58 23.08 19.08
CA ILE A 268 -2.63 23.61 18.10
C ILE A 268 -1.39 24.21 18.80
N HIS A 269 -1.58 24.85 19.97
CA HIS A 269 -0.48 25.47 20.71
C HIS A 269 0.55 24.46 21.24
N LEU A 270 0.20 23.18 21.35
CA LEU A 270 1.12 22.12 21.79
C LEU A 270 2.28 21.91 20.79
N ALA A 271 2.11 22.34 19.54
CA ALA A 271 3.15 22.28 18.51
C ALA A 271 4.08 23.52 18.52
N ASP A 272 3.79 24.56 19.32
CA ASP A 272 4.54 25.81 19.30
C ASP A 272 6.00 25.65 19.84
N THR A 273 6.27 24.60 20.61
CA THR A 273 7.62 24.30 21.14
C THR A 273 8.42 23.29 20.32
N ARG A 274 7.85 22.79 19.21
CA ARG A 274 8.50 21.81 18.35
C ARG A 274 9.68 22.41 17.59
N LEU A 275 10.67 21.58 17.32
CA LEU A 275 11.80 21.92 16.47
C LEU A 275 11.37 22.22 15.03
N THR A 276 10.37 21.48 14.51
CA THR A 276 9.89 21.59 13.13
C THR A 276 8.46 22.14 12.99
N GLY A 277 7.80 22.49 14.09
CA GLY A 277 6.43 23.03 14.07
C GLY A 277 5.39 22.05 13.51
N ILE A 278 4.49 22.52 12.63
CA ILE A 278 3.46 21.73 11.96
C ILE A 278 3.90 21.50 10.51
N VAL A 279 4.29 20.27 10.18
CA VAL A 279 4.84 19.89 8.87
C VAL A 279 3.80 19.32 7.90
N SER A 280 2.61 18.93 8.38
CA SER A 280 1.51 18.51 7.52
C SER A 280 0.94 19.67 6.73
N ARG A 281 0.85 19.55 5.39
CA ARG A 281 0.25 20.58 4.53
C ARG A 281 -1.22 20.84 4.91
N GLY A 282 -2.04 19.80 4.98
CA GLY A 282 -3.44 19.92 5.39
C GLY A 282 -3.57 20.36 6.85
N GLY A 283 -2.70 19.85 7.73
CA GLY A 283 -2.65 20.25 9.14
C GLY A 283 -2.34 21.72 9.33
N SER A 284 -1.36 22.27 8.60
CA SER A 284 -1.00 23.70 8.69
C SER A 284 -2.11 24.62 8.16
N ILE A 285 -2.80 24.22 7.07
CA ILE A 285 -3.93 24.99 6.51
C ILE A 285 -5.06 25.13 7.54
N ILE A 286 -5.54 24.00 8.08
CA ILE A 286 -6.66 24.04 9.05
C ILE A 286 -6.25 24.66 10.38
N SER A 287 -5.00 24.49 10.83
CA SER A 287 -4.48 25.16 12.03
C SER A 287 -4.43 26.67 11.86
N LYS A 288 -4.01 27.17 10.69
CA LYS A 288 -4.06 28.61 10.37
C LYS A 288 -5.50 29.12 10.39
N TRP A 289 -6.43 28.37 9.76
CA TRP A 289 -7.84 28.73 9.76
C TRP A 289 -8.39 28.88 11.18
N CYS A 290 -8.16 27.90 12.05
CA CYS A 290 -8.60 27.91 13.44
C CYS A 290 -8.02 29.11 14.21
N LYS A 291 -6.72 29.38 14.05
CA LYS A 291 -6.05 30.52 14.74
C LYS A 291 -6.55 31.87 14.23
N VAL A 292 -6.79 32.05 12.95
CA VAL A 292 -7.29 33.32 12.38
C VAL A 292 -8.72 33.58 12.84
N HIS A 293 -9.59 32.60 12.75
CA HIS A 293 -11.00 32.77 13.11
C HIS A 293 -11.28 32.64 14.61
N GLN A 294 -10.34 32.16 15.42
CA GLN A 294 -10.53 31.80 16.82
C GLN A 294 -11.74 30.88 17.03
N LYS A 295 -11.90 29.91 16.10
CA LYS A 295 -12.98 28.94 16.07
C LYS A 295 -12.44 27.52 16.01
N GLU A 296 -13.26 26.58 16.46
CA GLU A 296 -12.98 25.16 16.29
C GLU A 296 -12.93 24.78 14.81
N SER A 297 -12.17 23.74 14.47
CA SER A 297 -12.08 23.23 13.11
C SER A 297 -13.45 22.85 12.57
N PHE A 298 -13.83 23.42 11.42
CA PHE A 298 -15.09 23.02 10.74
C PHE A 298 -15.04 21.56 10.30
N LEU A 299 -13.87 20.95 10.07
CA LEU A 299 -13.74 19.54 9.77
C LEU A 299 -14.14 18.65 10.94
N TYR A 300 -13.84 19.10 12.18
CA TYR A 300 -14.27 18.41 13.39
C TYR A 300 -15.78 18.63 13.65
N GLU A 301 -16.26 19.88 13.53
CA GLU A 301 -17.67 20.22 13.79
C GLU A 301 -18.62 19.52 12.84
N HIS A 302 -18.24 19.41 11.55
CA HIS A 302 -19.03 18.75 10.49
C HIS A 302 -18.60 17.30 10.21
N PHE A 303 -17.93 16.62 11.15
CA PHE A 303 -17.44 15.26 10.90
C PHE A 303 -18.58 14.26 10.59
N ASP A 304 -19.71 14.41 11.24
CA ASP A 304 -20.87 13.55 10.97
C ASP A 304 -21.47 13.78 9.57
N ASP A 305 -21.47 15.04 9.10
CA ASP A 305 -21.88 15.35 7.73
C ASP A 305 -20.91 14.77 6.70
N ILE A 306 -19.59 14.79 6.99
CA ILE A 306 -18.55 14.13 6.17
C ILE A 306 -18.84 12.63 6.09
N CYS A 307 -19.12 11.98 7.22
CA CYS A 307 -19.46 10.56 7.24
C CYS A 307 -20.72 10.26 6.43
N ASP A 308 -21.78 11.08 6.51
CA ASP A 308 -23.02 10.90 5.75
C ASP A 308 -22.77 10.99 4.24
N ILE A 309 -21.90 11.90 3.80
CA ILE A 309 -21.47 11.98 2.41
C ILE A 309 -20.70 10.72 2.00
N CYS A 310 -19.69 10.31 2.78
CA CYS A 310 -18.86 9.14 2.48
C CYS A 310 -19.68 7.84 2.41
N ALA A 311 -20.67 7.67 3.30
CA ALA A 311 -21.53 6.50 3.32
C ALA A 311 -22.33 6.28 2.03
N LYS A 312 -22.73 7.34 1.33
CA LYS A 312 -23.48 7.24 0.06
C LYS A 312 -22.71 6.51 -1.01
N TYR A 313 -21.38 6.75 -1.06
CA TYR A 313 -20.50 6.29 -2.12
C TYR A 313 -19.63 5.10 -1.71
N ASP A 314 -19.69 4.66 -0.44
CA ASP A 314 -18.79 3.66 0.15
C ASP A 314 -17.32 4.12 0.11
N VAL A 315 -17.09 5.37 0.47
CA VAL A 315 -15.73 5.95 0.58
C VAL A 315 -15.22 5.78 2.01
N ALA A 316 -13.98 5.31 2.15
CA ALA A 316 -13.33 5.19 3.45
C ALA A 316 -12.70 6.54 3.89
N ILE A 317 -12.55 6.73 5.20
CA ILE A 317 -11.89 7.91 5.75
C ILE A 317 -10.52 7.51 6.32
N SER A 318 -9.46 8.15 5.84
CA SER A 318 -8.16 8.21 6.48
C SER A 318 -8.15 9.43 7.41
N LEU A 319 -8.20 9.20 8.73
CA LEU A 319 -8.10 10.29 9.69
C LEU A 319 -6.67 10.82 9.71
N GLY A 320 -6.49 12.00 9.11
CA GLY A 320 -5.17 12.57 8.84
C GLY A 320 -4.45 13.07 10.10
N ASP A 321 -3.15 12.82 10.18
CA ASP A 321 -2.28 13.21 11.28
C ASP A 321 -1.67 14.62 11.06
N GLY A 322 -2.50 15.64 11.14
CA GLY A 322 -2.09 17.02 10.90
C GLY A 322 -1.06 17.56 11.88
N LEU A 323 -1.00 17.00 13.08
CA LEU A 323 -0.01 17.32 14.11
C LEU A 323 1.08 16.24 14.23
N ARG A 324 1.36 15.48 13.16
CA ARG A 324 2.48 14.53 13.15
C ARG A 324 3.82 15.25 13.37
N PRO A 325 4.82 14.61 14.03
CA PRO A 325 6.15 15.17 14.17
C PRO A 325 6.89 15.22 12.82
N GLY A 326 7.64 16.30 12.59
CA GLY A 326 8.50 16.48 11.42
C GLY A 326 9.97 16.19 11.69
N SER A 327 10.31 15.71 12.88
CA SER A 327 11.65 15.30 13.27
C SER A 327 11.59 14.21 14.34
N THR A 328 12.66 13.43 14.44
CA THR A 328 12.79 12.42 15.50
C THR A 328 12.81 13.03 16.91
N TYR A 329 13.21 14.31 17.03
CA TYR A 329 13.18 15.05 18.28
C TYR A 329 11.75 15.26 18.80
N ASP A 330 10.82 15.62 17.91
CA ASP A 330 9.42 15.93 18.24
C ASP A 330 8.53 14.67 18.39
N ALA A 331 9.08 13.48 18.13
CA ALA A 331 8.34 12.22 18.12
C ALA A 331 7.68 11.90 19.48
N ASN A 332 6.43 11.45 19.45
CA ASN A 332 5.61 11.06 20.60
C ASN A 332 5.36 12.23 21.56
N ASP A 333 5.28 13.44 21.06
CA ASP A 333 4.99 14.61 21.88
C ASP A 333 3.50 14.77 22.20
N ALA A 334 3.19 15.77 23.03
CA ALA A 334 1.83 16.05 23.46
C ALA A 334 0.90 16.45 22.30
N ALA A 335 1.40 17.15 21.28
CA ALA A 335 0.61 17.56 20.13
C ALA A 335 0.16 16.35 19.30
N GLN A 336 1.09 15.44 18.97
CA GLN A 336 0.80 14.21 18.24
C GLN A 336 -0.24 13.36 18.99
N PHE A 337 -0.04 13.14 20.28
CA PHE A 337 -0.92 12.27 21.05
C PHE A 337 -2.29 12.89 21.34
N ALA A 338 -2.40 14.21 21.49
CA ALA A 338 -3.69 14.88 21.63
C ALA A 338 -4.54 14.78 20.35
N GLU A 339 -3.92 14.80 19.19
CA GLU A 339 -4.62 14.55 17.91
C GLU A 339 -5.02 13.08 17.81
N LEU A 340 -4.12 12.14 18.15
CA LEU A 340 -4.41 10.71 18.13
C LEU A 340 -5.60 10.36 19.05
N ASP A 341 -5.67 10.93 20.24
CA ASP A 341 -6.80 10.74 21.16
C ASP A 341 -8.12 11.25 20.54
N THR A 342 -8.08 12.37 19.79
CA THR A 342 -9.24 12.88 19.04
C THR A 342 -9.60 11.96 17.88
N MET A 343 -8.64 11.41 17.15
CA MET A 343 -8.91 10.45 16.07
C MET A 343 -9.56 9.17 16.60
N GLY A 344 -9.22 8.73 17.82
CA GLY A 344 -9.90 7.63 18.50
C GLY A 344 -11.39 7.89 18.74
N GLU A 345 -11.79 9.12 19.13
CA GLU A 345 -13.18 9.52 19.21
C GLU A 345 -13.88 9.51 17.84
N LEU A 346 -13.21 10.06 16.82
CA LEU A 346 -13.79 10.22 15.49
C LEU A 346 -14.00 8.88 14.78
N VAL A 347 -13.11 7.92 14.97
CA VAL A 347 -13.24 6.59 14.33
C VAL A 347 -14.50 5.87 14.81
N GLU A 348 -14.87 5.97 16.09
CA GLU A 348 -16.11 5.38 16.60
C GLU A 348 -17.33 6.07 15.99
N ARG A 349 -17.30 7.40 15.79
CA ARG A 349 -18.37 8.15 15.13
C ARG A 349 -18.53 7.71 13.66
N ALA A 350 -17.43 7.49 12.95
CA ALA A 350 -17.47 6.96 11.57
C ALA A 350 -18.10 5.57 11.53
N TRP A 351 -17.67 4.67 12.41
CA TRP A 351 -18.24 3.32 12.49
C TRP A 351 -19.73 3.33 12.83
N ALA A 352 -20.18 4.22 13.72
CA ALA A 352 -21.61 4.35 14.03
C ALA A 352 -22.45 4.67 12.79
N LYS A 353 -21.89 5.37 11.82
CA LYS A 353 -22.50 5.71 10.52
C LYS A 353 -22.21 4.69 9.40
N ASN A 354 -21.64 3.53 9.72
CA ASN A 354 -21.22 2.48 8.78
C ASN A 354 -20.15 2.96 7.77
N VAL A 355 -19.33 3.91 8.15
CA VAL A 355 -18.19 4.38 7.35
C VAL A 355 -16.93 3.69 7.83
N GLN A 356 -16.21 3.06 6.90
CA GLN A 356 -14.91 2.48 7.17
C GLN A 356 -13.90 3.61 7.41
N ALA A 357 -13.06 3.46 8.44
CA ALA A 357 -12.03 4.46 8.73
C ALA A 357 -10.74 3.80 9.21
N PHE A 358 -9.62 4.44 8.92
CA PHE A 358 -8.28 4.11 9.40
C PHE A 358 -7.55 5.38 9.82
N ILE A 359 -6.45 5.22 10.55
CA ILE A 359 -5.76 6.30 11.25
C ILE A 359 -4.43 6.56 10.55
N GLU A 360 -4.12 7.81 10.20
CA GLU A 360 -2.76 8.19 9.82
C GLU A 360 -1.83 8.31 11.03
N GLY A 361 -0.55 8.04 10.79
CA GLY A 361 0.47 8.06 11.81
C GLY A 361 1.80 8.67 11.37
N PRO A 362 2.75 8.79 12.30
CA PRO A 362 3.91 9.67 12.17
C PRO A 362 4.89 9.25 11.09
N GLY A 363 5.60 10.27 10.55
CA GLY A 363 6.68 10.11 9.59
C GLY A 363 8.08 10.09 10.18
N HIS A 364 8.29 10.57 11.43
CA HIS A 364 9.59 10.64 12.07
C HIS A 364 9.49 10.10 13.49
N VAL A 365 10.01 8.88 13.72
CA VAL A 365 10.03 8.27 15.06
C VAL A 365 11.31 7.46 15.22
N PRO A 366 12.17 7.78 16.20
CA PRO A 366 13.37 6.99 16.46
C PRO A 366 12.98 5.59 16.96
N MET A 367 13.80 4.59 16.62
CA MET A 367 13.49 3.17 16.80
C MET A 367 12.92 2.81 18.18
N HIS A 368 13.49 3.36 19.24
CA HIS A 368 13.09 3.05 20.62
C HIS A 368 11.69 3.58 21.01
N LYS A 369 11.10 4.52 20.24
CA LYS A 369 9.75 5.05 20.47
C LYS A 369 8.68 4.42 19.56
N ILE A 370 9.05 3.62 18.58
CA ILE A 370 8.10 3.05 17.59
C ILE A 370 7.06 2.15 18.26
N LYS A 371 7.50 1.29 19.19
CA LYS A 371 6.59 0.37 19.88
C LYS A 371 5.55 1.11 20.69
N GLU A 372 5.97 2.09 21.50
CA GLU A 372 5.07 2.96 22.27
C GLU A 372 4.04 3.66 21.39
N ASN A 373 4.48 4.19 20.23
CA ASN A 373 3.60 4.84 19.27
C ASN A 373 2.49 3.91 18.76
N MET A 374 2.86 2.69 18.37
CA MET A 374 1.91 1.68 17.88
C MET A 374 0.96 1.21 18.99
N GLU A 375 1.47 0.90 20.18
CA GLU A 375 0.65 0.43 21.31
C GLU A 375 -0.38 1.50 21.72
N ARG A 376 0.02 2.79 21.72
CA ARG A 376 -0.90 3.89 22.01
C ARG A 376 -1.99 4.02 20.94
N GLN A 377 -1.65 3.85 19.66
CA GLN A 377 -2.64 3.88 18.58
C GLN A 377 -3.66 2.74 18.74
N ILE A 378 -3.19 1.52 18.99
CA ILE A 378 -4.09 0.36 19.20
C ILE A 378 -5.06 0.63 20.36
N GLU A 379 -4.54 1.14 21.49
CA GLU A 379 -5.35 1.45 22.66
C GLU A 379 -6.37 2.56 22.39
N LYS A 380 -5.92 3.69 21.86
CA LYS A 380 -6.75 4.90 21.72
C LYS A 380 -7.69 4.86 20.53
N CYS A 381 -7.33 4.13 19.48
CA CYS A 381 -8.12 4.01 18.26
C CYS A 381 -8.81 2.64 18.10
N HIS A 382 -8.96 1.89 19.20
CA HIS A 382 -9.79 0.67 19.28
C HIS A 382 -9.40 -0.41 18.27
N GLY A 383 -8.12 -0.47 17.86
CA GLY A 383 -7.63 -1.42 16.86
C GLY A 383 -7.95 -1.06 15.42
N ALA A 384 -8.41 0.15 15.13
CA ALA A 384 -8.53 0.65 13.75
C ALA A 384 -7.20 0.51 13.01
N PRO A 385 -7.19 0.21 11.70
CA PRO A 385 -5.94 0.09 10.95
C PRO A 385 -5.09 1.36 11.05
N PHE A 386 -3.77 1.19 11.18
CA PHE A 386 -2.81 2.28 11.23
C PHE A 386 -2.09 2.42 9.89
N TYR A 387 -1.97 3.64 9.41
CA TYR A 387 -1.31 4.02 8.17
C TYR A 387 -0.20 5.01 8.47
N THR A 388 1.08 4.62 8.31
CA THR A 388 2.22 5.43 8.72
C THR A 388 3.11 5.85 7.57
N LEU A 389 3.70 7.04 7.64
CA LEU A 389 4.72 7.51 6.71
C LEU A 389 6.10 7.03 7.20
N GLY A 390 6.51 5.84 6.84
CA GLY A 390 7.70 5.20 7.36
C GLY A 390 7.43 4.45 8.67
N PRO A 391 7.99 4.91 9.82
CA PRO A 391 8.64 6.20 10.05
C PRO A 391 10.15 6.23 9.75
N LEU A 392 10.67 7.42 9.44
CA LEU A 392 12.10 7.71 9.40
C LEU A 392 12.67 7.60 10.82
N VAL A 393 13.69 6.78 10.99
CA VAL A 393 14.29 6.52 12.32
C VAL A 393 15.43 7.47 12.67
N THR A 394 15.87 8.28 11.71
CA THR A 394 16.89 9.32 11.84
C THR A 394 16.69 10.36 10.74
N ASP A 395 17.12 11.62 11.01
CA ASP A 395 16.90 12.76 10.11
C ASP A 395 18.18 13.18 9.36
N ILE A 396 19.28 12.42 9.48
CA ILE A 396 20.60 12.84 8.96
C ILE A 396 20.90 12.40 7.53
N ALA A 397 19.97 11.80 6.83
CA ALA A 397 20.23 11.12 5.57
C ALA A 397 19.39 11.62 4.38
N PRO A 398 19.38 12.93 4.04
CA PRO A 398 18.74 13.41 2.82
C PRO A 398 19.22 12.61 1.60
N ALA A 399 18.34 12.35 0.64
CA ALA A 399 18.50 11.46 -0.51
C ALA A 399 18.52 9.94 -0.19
N TYR A 400 18.55 9.57 1.10
CA TYR A 400 18.45 8.18 1.57
C TYR A 400 17.24 7.97 2.51
N ASP A 401 16.30 8.89 2.53
CA ASP A 401 15.13 8.83 3.41
C ASP A 401 14.29 7.58 3.17
N HIS A 402 14.27 7.03 1.95
CA HIS A 402 13.65 5.75 1.64
C HIS A 402 14.29 4.58 2.42
N ILE A 403 15.59 4.65 2.75
CA ILE A 403 16.27 3.63 3.55
C ILE A 403 15.97 3.83 5.04
N THR A 404 16.13 5.06 5.55
CA THR A 404 15.90 5.34 6.98
C THR A 404 14.47 5.07 7.38
N SER A 405 13.52 5.35 6.49
CA SER A 405 12.11 5.08 6.70
C SER A 405 11.74 3.59 6.55
N ALA A 406 12.39 2.85 5.66
CA ALA A 406 12.15 1.41 5.52
C ALA A 406 12.53 0.63 6.80
N ILE A 407 13.55 1.08 7.53
CA ILE A 407 13.93 0.50 8.83
C ILE A 407 12.75 0.64 9.81
N GLY A 408 12.23 1.84 9.97
CA GLY A 408 11.10 2.09 10.85
C GLY A 408 9.80 1.44 10.37
N ALA A 409 9.57 1.44 9.06
CA ALA A 409 8.42 0.81 8.43
C ALA A 409 8.37 -0.71 8.72
N SER A 410 9.50 -1.40 8.63
CA SER A 410 9.58 -2.83 8.99
C SER A 410 9.23 -3.06 10.46
N MET A 411 9.72 -2.20 11.36
CA MET A 411 9.45 -2.33 12.80
C MET A 411 7.98 -2.04 13.14
N ILE A 412 7.44 -0.93 12.66
CA ILE A 412 6.07 -0.53 13.00
C ILE A 412 5.06 -1.47 12.33
N GLY A 413 5.36 -1.97 11.12
CA GLY A 413 4.58 -3.00 10.44
C GLY A 413 4.54 -4.32 11.23
N TRP A 414 5.67 -4.74 11.79
CA TRP A 414 5.72 -5.89 12.69
C TRP A 414 4.86 -5.69 13.94
N TYR A 415 4.85 -4.48 14.50
CA TYR A 415 4.03 -4.18 15.68
C TYR A 415 2.54 -3.98 15.38
N GLY A 416 2.13 -3.83 14.12
CA GLY A 416 0.70 -3.82 13.76
C GLY A 416 0.25 -2.80 12.72
N THR A 417 1.12 -1.91 12.23
CA THR A 417 0.74 -1.01 11.13
C THR A 417 0.26 -1.81 9.93
N ALA A 418 -0.88 -1.40 9.38
CA ALA A 418 -1.57 -2.10 8.30
C ALA A 418 -1.21 -1.60 6.90
N MET A 419 -0.83 -0.33 6.79
CA MET A 419 -0.43 0.30 5.54
C MET A 419 0.73 1.27 5.77
N LEU A 420 1.65 1.29 4.83
CA LEU A 420 2.84 2.13 4.83
C LEU A 420 2.76 3.12 3.67
N CYS A 421 2.91 4.40 3.95
CA CYS A 421 3.17 5.39 2.91
C CYS A 421 4.63 5.28 2.48
N TYR A 422 4.85 5.07 1.20
CA TYR A 422 6.20 4.97 0.68
C TYR A 422 6.95 6.30 0.78
N VAL A 423 8.27 6.21 0.84
CA VAL A 423 9.21 7.33 0.77
C VAL A 423 10.15 7.08 -0.39
N THR A 424 10.43 8.11 -1.16
CA THR A 424 11.35 8.04 -2.30
C THR A 424 12.71 8.65 -1.93
N PRO A 425 13.77 8.43 -2.75
CA PRO A 425 15.05 9.11 -2.55
C PRO A 425 14.95 10.65 -2.58
N LYS A 426 13.89 11.20 -3.20
CA LYS A 426 13.67 12.64 -3.33
C LYS A 426 12.82 13.25 -2.20
N GLU A 427 12.49 12.48 -1.17
CA GLU A 427 11.74 13.01 -0.02
C GLU A 427 12.44 14.24 0.56
N HIS A 428 11.66 15.26 0.91
CA HIS A 428 12.13 16.57 1.38
C HIS A 428 12.98 17.38 0.37
N LEU A 429 13.27 16.85 -0.83
CA LEU A 429 14.18 17.48 -1.80
C LEU A 429 13.49 17.93 -3.09
N ALA A 430 12.66 17.07 -3.69
CA ALA A 430 12.04 17.32 -4.98
C ALA A 430 10.83 16.41 -5.25
N LEU A 431 10.07 16.70 -6.32
CA LEU A 431 9.01 15.83 -6.80
C LEU A 431 9.63 14.55 -7.40
N PRO A 432 9.13 13.35 -7.06
CA PRO A 432 9.67 12.10 -7.58
C PRO A 432 9.37 11.90 -9.06
N GLU A 433 10.35 11.39 -9.78
CA GLU A 433 10.22 10.87 -11.13
C GLU A 433 9.87 9.37 -11.11
N LYS A 434 9.58 8.81 -12.27
CA LYS A 434 9.17 7.41 -12.45
C LYS A 434 10.12 6.39 -11.78
N GLU A 435 11.44 6.57 -11.92
CA GLU A 435 12.42 5.66 -11.32
C GLU A 435 12.55 5.85 -9.80
N ASP A 436 12.28 7.04 -9.29
CA ASP A 436 12.18 7.27 -7.84
C ASP A 436 10.97 6.54 -7.26
N VAL A 437 9.83 6.56 -7.98
CA VAL A 437 8.63 5.78 -7.64
C VAL A 437 8.96 4.30 -7.56
N ARG A 438 9.64 3.73 -8.57
CA ARG A 438 10.10 2.32 -8.55
C ARG A 438 10.97 2.03 -7.32
N THR A 439 11.98 2.87 -7.08
CA THR A 439 12.88 2.71 -5.95
C THR A 439 12.13 2.73 -4.61
N GLY A 440 11.22 3.69 -4.43
CA GLY A 440 10.40 3.80 -3.23
C GLY A 440 9.50 2.58 -3.04
N VAL A 441 8.76 2.18 -4.07
CA VAL A 441 7.85 1.01 -4.00
C VAL A 441 8.61 -0.26 -3.68
N VAL A 442 9.69 -0.56 -4.37
CA VAL A 442 10.50 -1.78 -4.12
C VAL A 442 11.06 -1.77 -2.70
N THR A 443 11.58 -0.63 -2.23
CA THR A 443 12.10 -0.47 -0.87
C THR A 443 11.01 -0.78 0.16
N TYR A 444 9.82 -0.25 -0.04
CA TYR A 444 8.71 -0.45 0.90
C TYR A 444 8.08 -1.83 0.81
N LYS A 445 8.10 -2.49 -0.37
CA LYS A 445 7.73 -3.91 -0.47
C LYS A 445 8.69 -4.79 0.31
N ILE A 446 9.98 -4.45 0.37
CA ILE A 446 10.95 -5.15 1.24
C ILE A 446 10.56 -4.96 2.71
N ALA A 447 10.27 -3.72 3.13
CA ALA A 447 9.90 -3.42 4.51
C ALA A 447 8.60 -4.12 4.94
N ALA A 448 7.56 -4.05 4.11
CA ALA A 448 6.27 -4.70 4.33
C ALA A 448 6.41 -6.23 4.41
N HIS A 449 7.14 -6.83 3.48
CA HIS A 449 7.36 -8.27 3.46
C HIS A 449 8.13 -8.76 4.69
N ALA A 450 9.16 -8.01 5.13
CA ALA A 450 9.87 -8.31 6.37
C ALA A 450 8.94 -8.27 7.60
N ALA A 451 8.01 -7.32 7.65
CA ALA A 451 7.00 -7.24 8.70
C ALA A 451 6.00 -8.41 8.62
N ASP A 452 5.56 -8.81 7.43
CA ASP A 452 4.64 -9.94 7.22
C ASP A 452 5.25 -11.27 7.65
N LEU A 453 6.55 -11.48 7.38
CA LEU A 453 7.31 -12.63 7.90
C LEU A 453 7.34 -12.61 9.44
N ALA A 454 7.63 -11.46 10.04
CA ALA A 454 7.72 -11.31 11.50
C ALA A 454 6.35 -11.49 12.20
N LYS A 455 5.25 -11.08 11.56
CA LYS A 455 3.88 -11.32 12.03
C LYS A 455 3.43 -12.78 11.87
N GLY A 456 4.14 -13.56 11.06
CA GLY A 456 3.76 -14.95 10.75
C GLY A 456 2.53 -15.02 9.83
N HIS A 457 2.38 -14.08 8.88
CA HIS A 457 1.28 -14.13 7.90
C HIS A 457 1.29 -15.46 7.13
N PRO A 458 0.13 -16.14 6.99
CA PRO A 458 0.06 -17.42 6.30
C PRO A 458 0.66 -17.37 4.89
N GLY A 459 1.61 -18.26 4.60
CA GLY A 459 2.26 -18.34 3.29
C GLY A 459 3.32 -17.26 2.99
N ALA A 460 3.59 -16.30 3.89
CA ALA A 460 4.56 -15.23 3.64
C ALA A 460 5.96 -15.78 3.31
N SER A 461 6.42 -16.83 3.99
CA SER A 461 7.76 -17.42 3.78
C SER A 461 7.91 -18.26 2.51
N VAL A 462 6.84 -18.55 1.78
CA VAL A 462 6.88 -19.43 0.58
C VAL A 462 7.84 -18.89 -0.48
N ARG A 463 7.72 -17.61 -0.79
CA ARG A 463 8.57 -16.95 -1.81
C ARG A 463 10.03 -16.90 -1.40
N ASP A 464 10.33 -16.60 -0.12
CA ASP A 464 11.69 -16.58 0.42
C ASP A 464 12.34 -17.96 0.37
N ASN A 465 11.60 -18.98 0.81
CA ASN A 465 12.09 -20.35 0.80
C ASN A 465 12.37 -20.85 -0.62
N ALA A 466 11.46 -20.57 -1.56
CA ALA A 466 11.64 -20.91 -2.97
C ALA A 466 12.85 -20.21 -3.60
N LEU A 467 13.03 -18.90 -3.33
CA LEU A 467 14.17 -18.12 -3.80
C LEU A 467 15.47 -18.62 -3.19
N SER A 468 15.48 -18.89 -1.88
CA SER A 468 16.67 -19.40 -1.17
C SER A 468 17.09 -20.77 -1.67
N LYS A 469 16.12 -21.67 -1.94
CA LYS A 469 16.40 -22.97 -2.56
C LYS A 469 16.92 -22.79 -3.99
N ALA A 470 16.31 -21.92 -4.80
CA ALA A 470 16.79 -21.62 -6.15
C ALA A 470 18.23 -21.09 -6.15
N ARG A 471 18.59 -20.24 -5.15
CA ARG A 471 19.95 -19.73 -4.96
C ARG A 471 20.94 -20.83 -4.59
N TYR A 472 20.55 -21.72 -3.69
CA TYR A 472 21.38 -22.86 -3.31
C TYR A 472 21.63 -23.80 -4.49
N ASP A 473 20.59 -24.09 -5.30
CA ASP A 473 20.64 -24.99 -6.46
C ASP A 473 21.22 -24.31 -7.73
N PHE A 474 21.70 -23.06 -7.65
CA PHE A 474 22.17 -22.24 -8.80
C PHE A 474 21.15 -22.07 -9.94
N ARG A 475 19.86 -22.15 -9.63
CA ARG A 475 18.77 -21.90 -10.57
C ARG A 475 18.57 -20.40 -10.74
N TRP A 476 19.50 -19.73 -11.43
CA TRP A 476 19.59 -18.27 -11.55
C TRP A 476 18.31 -17.65 -12.10
N LYS A 477 17.71 -18.26 -13.12
CA LYS A 477 16.46 -17.78 -13.70
C LYS A 477 15.35 -17.71 -12.65
N ASP A 478 15.23 -18.74 -11.80
CA ASP A 478 14.23 -18.79 -10.75
C ASP A 478 14.50 -17.73 -9.68
N GLN A 479 15.78 -17.50 -9.31
CA GLN A 479 16.16 -16.43 -8.38
C GLN A 479 15.67 -15.06 -8.89
N PHE A 480 15.90 -14.75 -10.17
CA PHE A 480 15.46 -13.47 -10.74
C PHE A 480 13.95 -13.38 -10.80
N ASN A 481 13.27 -14.43 -11.28
CA ASN A 481 11.82 -14.45 -11.42
C ASN A 481 11.08 -14.35 -10.07
N LEU A 482 11.68 -14.85 -8.99
CA LEU A 482 11.16 -14.76 -7.64
C LEU A 482 11.50 -13.44 -6.93
N SER A 483 12.44 -12.64 -7.43
CA SER A 483 12.83 -11.37 -6.79
C SER A 483 11.74 -10.31 -6.89
N LEU A 484 11.76 -9.32 -5.99
CA LEU A 484 10.86 -8.16 -6.04
C LEU A 484 11.11 -7.28 -7.25
N ASP A 485 12.37 -7.21 -7.69
CA ASP A 485 12.81 -6.49 -8.88
C ASP A 485 13.62 -7.43 -9.80
N PRO A 486 12.92 -8.24 -10.63
CA PRO A 486 13.58 -9.19 -11.52
C PRO A 486 14.48 -8.54 -12.57
N GLU A 487 14.08 -7.35 -13.04
CA GLU A 487 14.81 -6.61 -14.07
C GLU A 487 16.18 -6.16 -13.53
N ARG A 488 16.23 -5.56 -12.36
CA ARG A 488 17.45 -5.09 -11.72
C ARG A 488 18.36 -6.25 -11.30
N ALA A 489 17.77 -7.32 -10.76
CA ALA A 489 18.54 -8.51 -10.38
C ALA A 489 19.24 -9.14 -11.60
N LEU A 490 18.53 -9.26 -12.73
CA LEU A 490 19.08 -9.77 -13.98
C LEU A 490 20.15 -8.84 -14.57
N GLU A 491 19.93 -7.53 -14.52
CA GLU A 491 20.90 -6.51 -14.98
C GLU A 491 22.24 -6.65 -14.22
N PHE A 492 22.19 -6.70 -12.90
CA PHE A 492 23.38 -6.82 -12.06
C PHE A 492 24.12 -8.15 -12.30
N TYR A 493 23.37 -9.24 -12.49
CA TYR A 493 23.99 -10.53 -12.84
C TYR A 493 24.72 -10.47 -14.18
N LYS A 494 24.09 -9.89 -15.22
CA LYS A 494 24.69 -9.76 -16.56
C LYS A 494 25.99 -8.96 -16.56
N THR A 495 26.14 -7.96 -15.69
CA THR A 495 27.37 -7.16 -15.57
C THR A 495 28.53 -7.95 -14.94
N SER A 496 28.26 -9.10 -14.32
CA SER A 496 29.27 -9.90 -13.63
C SER A 496 30.16 -10.73 -14.54
N ASN A 497 29.86 -10.86 -15.82
CA ASN A 497 30.57 -11.69 -16.80
C ASN A 497 30.82 -13.15 -16.36
N SER A 498 30.00 -13.69 -15.47
CA SER A 498 30.10 -15.08 -15.03
C SER A 498 29.67 -16.02 -16.17
N VAL A 499 30.56 -16.89 -16.59
CA VAL A 499 30.31 -17.89 -17.64
C VAL A 499 29.83 -19.20 -17.01
N ASP A 500 30.26 -19.50 -15.79
CA ASP A 500 29.87 -20.71 -15.06
C ASP A 500 28.60 -20.49 -14.24
N ALA A 501 27.57 -21.29 -14.46
CA ALA A 501 26.30 -21.22 -13.77
C ALA A 501 26.36 -21.65 -12.29
N ASN A 502 27.43 -22.30 -11.84
CA ASN A 502 27.58 -22.87 -10.50
C ASN A 502 28.30 -21.95 -9.50
N TYR A 503 28.55 -20.69 -9.85
CA TYR A 503 29.09 -19.66 -8.96
C TYR A 503 28.79 -18.26 -9.53
N CYS A 504 28.97 -17.23 -8.71
CA CYS A 504 29.00 -15.85 -9.17
C CYS A 504 30.41 -15.24 -9.01
N THR A 505 30.66 -14.11 -9.68
CA THR A 505 31.96 -13.45 -9.65
C THR A 505 32.37 -12.93 -8.26
N MET A 506 31.45 -12.77 -7.33
CA MET A 506 31.74 -12.34 -5.96
C MET A 506 32.68 -13.31 -5.23
N CYS A 507 32.41 -14.62 -5.31
CA CYS A 507 33.20 -15.65 -4.64
C CYS A 507 34.17 -16.38 -5.60
N GLY A 508 33.83 -16.41 -6.90
CA GLY A 508 34.54 -17.22 -7.89
C GLY A 508 34.39 -18.75 -7.66
N PRO A 509 35.03 -19.55 -8.51
CA PRO A 509 34.78 -21.01 -8.52
C PRO A 509 35.32 -21.75 -7.27
N ASN A 510 36.38 -21.22 -6.63
CA ASN A 510 37.03 -21.94 -5.55
C ASN A 510 36.55 -21.56 -4.14
N PHE A 511 35.91 -20.40 -4.00
CA PHE A 511 35.49 -19.87 -2.70
C PHE A 511 33.94 -19.80 -2.54
N CYS A 512 33.19 -20.31 -3.50
CA CYS A 512 31.73 -20.31 -3.41
C CYS A 512 31.24 -21.30 -2.33
N ALA A 513 30.73 -20.77 -1.22
CA ALA A 513 30.27 -21.57 -0.09
C ALA A 513 29.15 -22.56 -0.45
N ALA A 514 28.20 -22.16 -1.30
CA ALA A 514 27.15 -23.04 -1.79
C ALA A 514 27.74 -24.24 -2.56
N ARG A 515 28.69 -23.98 -3.48
CA ARG A 515 29.38 -25.03 -4.24
C ARG A 515 30.17 -26.00 -3.33
N ILE A 516 30.87 -25.46 -2.34
CA ILE A 516 31.58 -26.28 -1.34
C ILE A 516 30.57 -27.10 -0.51
N SER A 517 29.47 -26.48 -0.10
CA SER A 517 28.41 -27.17 0.66
C SER A 517 27.77 -28.32 -0.12
N HIS A 518 27.58 -28.18 -1.43
CA HIS A 518 27.13 -29.30 -2.27
C HIS A 518 28.10 -30.49 -2.24
N SER A 519 29.42 -30.22 -2.20
CA SER A 519 30.42 -31.30 -2.15
C SER A 519 30.44 -32.06 -0.83
N LEU A 520 29.96 -31.46 0.29
CA LEU A 520 29.89 -32.14 1.58
C LEU A 520 28.89 -33.31 1.57
N LYS A 521 27.75 -33.13 0.90
CA LYS A 521 26.73 -34.19 0.76
C LYS A 521 27.29 -35.42 0.05
N SER A 522 28.05 -35.23 -1.02
CA SER A 522 28.71 -36.33 -1.76
C SER A 522 29.85 -37.00 -0.99
N CYS A 523 30.40 -36.39 0.06
CA CYS A 523 31.41 -36.97 0.91
C CYS A 523 30.80 -37.89 1.99
N GLU A 524 29.58 -37.64 2.41
CA GLU A 524 28.85 -38.50 3.39
C GLU A 524 28.37 -39.78 2.71
N GLU A 525 27.91 -39.73 1.47
CA GLU A 525 27.49 -40.88 0.68
C GLU A 525 28.65 -41.86 0.41
N ARG A 526 29.89 -41.36 0.22
CA ARG A 526 31.09 -42.19 0.02
C ARG A 526 31.64 -42.81 1.31
N LYS A 527 31.19 -42.43 2.49
CA LYS A 527 31.59 -43.04 3.76
C LYS A 527 30.60 -44.10 4.25
N GLY A 528 29.46 -44.24 3.57
CA GLY A 528 28.44 -45.25 3.83
C GLY A 528 28.59 -46.52 2.97
N GLU A 529 29.56 -46.56 2.02
CA GLU A 529 30.04 -47.75 1.32
C GLU A 529 31.30 -48.28 2.02
#